data_afb8f5c0c3377c7e2ce31fc6bab4e1a4
#
_entry.id   afb8f5c0c3377c7e2ce31fc6bab4e1a4
#
_cell.length_a   1.000
_cell.length_b   1.000
_cell.length_c   1.000
_cell.angle_alpha   90.00
_cell.angle_beta   90.00
_cell.angle_gamma   90.00
#
_symmetry.space_group_name_H-M   'P 1'
#
loop_
_entity.id
_entity.type
_entity.pdbx_description
1 polymer ?
#
loop_
_entity_poly.entity_id
_entity_poly.type
_entity_poly.pdbx_seq_one_letter_code
_entity_poly.pdbx_strand_id
1 'polypeptide(L)'
;EGLYDMRNAADYIIASPTEILGAGFPYEDFLPMLFERTDHKLKEVCEAYMEYYRDSSGTIALIDCSKIDALADAMKAVYNEANAVDVGMIQPYDNFTYHLYFDLGDYVESVASGATLENFNKALSDVVVYSGNTDTFFTVTGTDDAYIPIEHYSGLSCYILQETDCPETAKAWRATAWAQRVAQ
;
A
#
# COMPACT_ATOMS: atom_id res chain seq x y z
N GLU A 1 -5.69 2.67 -4.84
CA GLU A 1 -6.86 2.77 -5.72
C GLU A 1 -7.33 1.38 -6.18
N GLY A 2 -6.48 0.56 -6.83
CA GLY A 2 -6.85 -0.75 -7.35
C GLY A 2 -7.40 -1.71 -6.29
N LEU A 3 -6.87 -1.63 -5.06
CA LEU A 3 -7.38 -2.41 -3.94
C LEU A 3 -8.85 -2.06 -3.61
N TYR A 4 -9.22 -0.77 -3.69
CA TYR A 4 -10.61 -0.33 -3.48
C TYR A 4 -11.56 -0.92 -4.53
N ASP A 5 -11.13 -0.99 -5.79
CA ASP A 5 -11.91 -1.60 -6.86
C ASP A 5 -12.10 -3.12 -6.67
N MET A 6 -11.11 -3.78 -6.08
CA MET A 6 -11.12 -5.23 -5.83
C MET A 6 -11.78 -5.64 -4.49
N ARG A 7 -12.17 -4.70 -3.62
CA ARG A 7 -12.62 -4.97 -2.25
C ARG A 7 -13.80 -5.95 -2.11
N ASN A 8 -14.59 -6.13 -3.18
CA ASN A 8 -15.72 -7.06 -3.21
C ASN A 8 -15.39 -8.38 -3.94
N ALA A 9 -14.14 -8.56 -4.39
CA ALA A 9 -13.73 -9.75 -5.14
C ALA A 9 -13.28 -10.91 -4.23
N ALA A 10 -12.85 -10.59 -3.00
CA ALA A 10 -12.37 -11.57 -2.02
C ALA A 10 -12.60 -11.05 -0.60
N ASP A 11 -12.59 -11.93 0.40
CA ASP A 11 -12.63 -11.52 1.82
C ASP A 11 -11.30 -10.95 2.27
N TYR A 12 -10.19 -11.52 1.77
CA TYR A 12 -8.83 -11.10 2.04
C TYR A 12 -8.02 -11.00 0.75
N ILE A 13 -7.07 -10.07 0.74
CA ILE A 13 -6.07 -9.92 -0.32
C ILE A 13 -4.67 -9.94 0.31
N ILE A 14 -3.77 -10.75 -0.26
CA ILE A 14 -2.33 -10.69 0.02
C ILE A 14 -1.68 -9.96 -1.16
N ALA A 15 -0.99 -8.86 -0.89
CA ALA A 15 -0.34 -8.05 -1.91
C ALA A 15 0.93 -7.39 -1.39
N SER A 16 1.79 -6.97 -2.31
CA SER A 16 2.97 -6.14 -2.05
C SER A 16 2.73 -4.73 -2.61
N PRO A 17 2.99 -3.66 -1.85
CA PRO A 17 2.98 -2.30 -2.38
C PRO A 17 4.21 -1.97 -3.24
N THR A 18 5.28 -2.78 -3.16
CA THR A 18 6.48 -2.64 -3.97
C THR A 18 6.56 -3.74 -5.03
N GLU A 19 7.54 -3.66 -5.91
CA GLU A 19 7.80 -4.68 -6.91
C GLU A 19 8.16 -6.03 -6.27
N ILE A 20 7.55 -7.11 -6.76
CA ILE A 20 7.86 -8.48 -6.34
C ILE A 20 8.98 -9.00 -7.24
N LEU A 21 10.03 -9.55 -6.62
CA LEU A 21 11.14 -10.15 -7.37
C LEU A 21 10.68 -11.26 -8.32
N GLY A 22 11.39 -11.45 -9.41
CA GLY A 22 11.05 -12.43 -10.46
C GLY A 22 10.96 -13.88 -10.00
N ALA A 23 11.52 -14.23 -8.83
CA ALA A 23 11.30 -15.52 -8.19
C ALA A 23 9.84 -15.73 -7.75
N GLY A 24 9.09 -14.64 -7.56
CA GLY A 24 7.68 -14.67 -7.19
C GLY A 24 7.46 -15.15 -5.75
N PHE A 25 6.33 -15.78 -5.51
CA PHE A 25 6.02 -16.35 -4.20
C PHE A 25 6.67 -17.74 -4.03
N PRO A 26 7.08 -18.14 -2.82
CA PRO A 26 7.58 -19.48 -2.53
C PRO A 26 6.42 -20.50 -2.54
N TYR A 27 5.90 -20.79 -3.73
CA TYR A 27 4.67 -21.59 -3.92
C TYR A 27 4.74 -22.97 -3.30
N GLU A 28 5.92 -23.61 -3.25
CA GLU A 28 6.11 -24.94 -2.67
C GLU A 28 5.83 -24.93 -1.15
N ASP A 29 6.14 -23.79 -0.49
CA ASP A 29 6.00 -23.67 0.96
C ASP A 29 4.58 -23.33 1.37
N PHE A 30 3.89 -22.42 0.67
CA PHE A 30 2.62 -21.89 1.15
C PHE A 30 1.37 -22.44 0.44
N LEU A 31 1.46 -23.02 -0.78
CA LEU A 31 0.28 -23.61 -1.42
C LEU A 31 -0.46 -24.61 -0.51
N PRO A 32 0.21 -25.50 0.23
CA PRO A 32 -0.47 -26.37 1.19
C PRO A 32 -1.28 -25.60 2.24
N MET A 33 -0.76 -24.45 2.72
CA MET A 33 -1.42 -23.62 3.73
C MET A 33 -2.74 -23.01 3.21
N LEU A 34 -2.80 -22.60 1.93
CA LEU A 34 -4.00 -22.03 1.33
C LEU A 34 -5.17 -23.00 1.24
N PHE A 35 -4.90 -24.33 1.20
CA PHE A 35 -5.94 -25.34 1.17
C PHE A 35 -6.54 -25.67 2.55
N GLU A 36 -5.92 -25.23 3.64
CA GLU A 36 -6.40 -25.47 5.00
C GLU A 36 -7.52 -24.52 5.45
N ARG A 37 -7.82 -23.49 4.66
CA ARG A 37 -8.98 -22.57 4.80
C ARG A 37 -9.24 -22.03 6.21
N THR A 38 -8.21 -21.53 6.88
CA THR A 38 -8.37 -20.81 8.15
C THR A 38 -7.72 -19.42 8.04
N ASP A 39 -8.31 -18.40 8.67
CA ASP A 39 -7.80 -17.03 8.63
C ASP A 39 -6.36 -16.93 9.15
N HIS A 40 -6.00 -17.79 10.12
CA HIS A 40 -4.64 -17.86 10.64
C HIS A 40 -3.61 -18.24 9.58
N LYS A 41 -3.99 -19.06 8.60
CA LYS A 41 -3.08 -19.52 7.54
C LYS A 41 -2.68 -18.43 6.57
N LEU A 42 -3.52 -17.43 6.31
CA LEU A 42 -3.18 -16.32 5.45
C LEU A 42 -2.04 -15.47 6.05
N LYS A 43 -2.03 -15.30 7.37
CA LYS A 43 -0.91 -14.66 8.07
C LYS A 43 0.36 -15.50 7.97
N GLU A 44 0.29 -16.81 8.20
CA GLU A 44 1.42 -17.73 8.06
C GLU A 44 1.99 -17.71 6.63
N VAL A 45 1.15 -17.54 5.59
CA VAL A 45 1.59 -17.35 4.20
C VAL A 45 2.44 -16.09 4.06
N CYS A 46 2.01 -14.97 4.66
CA CYS A 46 2.77 -13.73 4.65
C CYS A 46 4.10 -13.87 5.43
N GLU A 47 4.09 -14.55 6.57
CA GLU A 47 5.28 -14.82 7.36
C GLU A 47 6.28 -15.71 6.58
N ALA A 48 5.80 -16.74 5.88
CA ALA A 48 6.64 -17.60 5.02
C ALA A 48 7.25 -16.80 3.85
N TYR A 49 6.49 -15.87 3.25
CA TYR A 49 7.02 -14.96 2.24
C TYR A 49 8.14 -14.08 2.79
N MET A 50 7.96 -13.47 3.96
CA MET A 50 8.97 -12.63 4.58
C MET A 50 10.19 -13.41 5.01
N GLU A 51 10.04 -14.64 5.49
CA GLU A 51 11.18 -15.53 5.80
C GLU A 51 11.98 -15.90 4.55
N TYR A 52 11.28 -16.17 3.42
CA TYR A 52 11.94 -16.48 2.15
C TYR A 52 12.76 -15.29 1.62
N TYR A 53 12.27 -14.08 1.78
CA TYR A 53 12.92 -12.85 1.29
C TYR A 53 13.74 -12.12 2.35
N ARG A 54 13.89 -12.66 3.55
CA ARG A 54 14.54 -12.02 4.72
C ARG A 54 15.90 -11.38 4.40
N ASP A 55 16.74 -12.08 3.64
CA ASP A 55 18.10 -11.67 3.30
C ASP A 55 18.19 -11.01 1.90
N SER A 56 17.05 -10.58 1.35
CA SER A 56 16.95 -10.03 0.00
C SER A 56 16.06 -8.79 -0.01
N SER A 57 14.95 -8.85 -0.72
CA SER A 57 14.02 -7.73 -0.90
C SER A 57 12.59 -8.24 -0.95
N GLY A 58 11.76 -7.77 -0.05
CA GLY A 58 10.35 -8.14 -0.04
C GLY A 58 9.51 -7.22 0.82
N THR A 59 8.29 -6.99 0.36
CA THR A 59 7.23 -6.37 1.13
C THR A 59 5.95 -7.16 0.94
N ILE A 60 5.12 -7.25 1.96
CA ILE A 60 3.86 -7.98 1.92
C ILE A 60 2.86 -7.38 2.90
N ALA A 61 1.59 -7.37 2.53
CA ALA A 61 0.50 -7.05 3.42
C ALA A 61 -0.67 -8.03 3.24
N LEU A 62 -1.34 -8.36 4.34
CA LEU A 62 -2.61 -9.07 4.36
C LEU A 62 -3.72 -8.07 4.67
N ILE A 63 -4.68 -7.96 3.79
CA ILE A 63 -5.72 -6.95 3.79
C ILE A 63 -7.08 -7.61 4.04
N ASP A 64 -7.81 -7.12 5.06
CA ASP A 64 -9.23 -7.44 5.26
C ASP A 64 -10.09 -6.53 4.37
N CYS A 65 -10.64 -7.09 3.30
CA CYS A 65 -11.43 -6.35 2.32
C CYS A 65 -12.71 -5.77 2.90
N SER A 66 -13.26 -6.37 3.96
CA SER A 66 -14.48 -5.89 4.61
C SER A 66 -14.32 -4.54 5.31
N LYS A 67 -13.09 -4.09 5.52
CA LYS A 67 -12.75 -2.84 6.23
C LYS A 67 -12.36 -1.69 5.29
N ILE A 68 -12.19 -1.95 4.00
CA ILE A 68 -11.68 -0.95 3.03
C ILE A 68 -12.63 0.25 2.90
N ASP A 69 -13.94 0.06 3.00
CA ASP A 69 -14.89 1.19 2.94
C ASP A 69 -14.73 2.13 4.15
N ALA A 70 -14.45 1.59 5.35
CA ALA A 70 -14.17 2.41 6.52
C ALA A 70 -12.85 3.18 6.41
N LEU A 71 -11.82 2.58 5.80
CA LEU A 71 -10.57 3.28 5.47
C LEU A 71 -10.81 4.41 4.47
N ALA A 72 -11.65 4.19 3.46
CA ALA A 72 -12.02 5.23 2.50
C ALA A 72 -12.76 6.40 3.17
N ASP A 73 -13.64 6.13 4.14
CA ASP A 73 -14.33 7.18 4.91
C ASP A 73 -13.36 7.97 5.79
N ALA A 74 -12.41 7.31 6.44
CA ALA A 74 -11.35 7.98 7.19
C ALA A 74 -10.46 8.83 6.27
N MET A 75 -10.10 8.30 5.09
CA MET A 75 -9.29 9.02 4.10
C MET A 75 -10.01 10.25 3.53
N LYS A 76 -11.35 10.21 3.38
CA LYS A 76 -12.14 11.38 3.01
C LYS A 76 -11.98 12.52 4.00
N ALA A 77 -11.95 12.25 5.31
CA ALA A 77 -11.69 13.26 6.33
C ALA A 77 -10.27 13.84 6.18
N VAL A 78 -9.28 13.02 5.89
CA VAL A 78 -7.90 13.46 5.60
C VAL A 78 -7.88 14.43 4.42
N TYR A 79 -8.49 14.09 3.28
CA TYR A 79 -8.52 14.96 2.10
C TYR A 79 -9.22 16.31 2.35
N ASN A 80 -10.20 16.36 3.26
CA ASN A 80 -10.88 17.61 3.61
C ASN A 80 -9.99 18.56 4.45
N GLU A 81 -8.98 18.03 5.14
CA GLU A 81 -8.07 18.78 6.01
C GLU A 81 -6.67 18.96 5.39
N ALA A 82 -6.32 18.13 4.40
CA ALA A 82 -4.98 18.06 3.83
C ALA A 82 -4.54 19.42 3.26
N ASN A 83 -3.33 19.82 3.65
CA ASN A 83 -2.59 20.91 3.03
C ASN A 83 -1.67 20.35 1.93
N ALA A 84 -1.06 21.26 1.17
CA ALA A 84 -0.01 20.88 0.24
C ALA A 84 1.13 20.15 0.98
N VAL A 85 1.59 19.06 0.41
CA VAL A 85 2.67 18.22 0.95
C VAL A 85 3.87 18.24 0.01
N ASP A 86 5.06 18.23 0.59
CA ASP A 86 6.29 17.96 -0.17
C ASP A 86 6.41 16.44 -0.35
N VAL A 87 6.06 15.94 -1.53
CA VAL A 87 6.11 14.49 -1.83
C VAL A 87 7.54 13.92 -1.79
N GLY A 88 8.57 14.77 -1.88
CA GLY A 88 9.96 14.35 -1.71
C GLY A 88 10.31 13.90 -0.30
N MET A 89 9.43 14.15 0.67
CA MET A 89 9.58 13.70 2.07
C MET A 89 8.78 12.44 2.39
N ILE A 90 7.98 11.92 1.43
CA ILE A 90 7.14 10.74 1.64
C ILE A 90 7.88 9.52 1.11
N GLN A 91 7.78 8.39 1.83
CA GLN A 91 8.37 7.11 1.41
C GLN A 91 7.88 6.72 0.02
N PRO A 92 8.76 6.68 -1.00
CA PRO A 92 8.39 6.21 -2.34
C PRO A 92 8.48 4.68 -2.42
N TYR A 93 7.69 4.11 -3.34
CA TYR A 93 7.70 2.68 -3.66
C TYR A 93 8.05 2.37 -5.11
N ASP A 94 8.68 3.31 -5.79
CA ASP A 94 9.24 3.18 -7.14
C ASP A 94 10.55 3.99 -7.25
N ASN A 95 11.25 3.83 -8.38
CA ASN A 95 12.49 4.57 -8.69
C ASN A 95 12.33 5.46 -9.93
N PHE A 96 11.12 5.94 -10.21
CA PHE A 96 10.92 6.92 -11.27
C PHE A 96 11.46 8.30 -10.87
N THR A 97 11.89 9.09 -11.84
CA THR A 97 12.29 10.49 -11.61
C THR A 97 11.18 11.31 -10.94
N TYR A 98 9.93 10.99 -11.28
CA TYR A 98 8.72 11.49 -10.63
C TYR A 98 8.01 10.27 -10.04
N HIS A 99 8.09 10.11 -8.72
CA HIS A 99 7.48 8.98 -8.04
C HIS A 99 5.96 8.96 -8.23
N LEU A 100 5.42 7.78 -8.43
CA LEU A 100 3.99 7.53 -8.62
C LEU A 100 3.34 6.84 -7.43
N TYR A 101 4.13 6.07 -6.69
CA TYR A 101 3.64 5.23 -5.59
C TYR A 101 4.32 5.63 -4.30
N PHE A 102 3.51 5.97 -3.30
CA PHE A 102 3.96 6.43 -1.98
C PHE A 102 3.32 5.58 -0.89
N ASP A 103 3.97 5.49 0.28
CA ASP A 103 3.35 4.89 1.45
C ASP A 103 2.12 5.68 1.89
N LEU A 104 0.99 4.99 2.08
CA LEU A 104 -0.27 5.63 2.44
C LEU A 104 -0.24 6.18 3.86
N GLY A 105 0.36 5.46 4.81
CA GLY A 105 0.46 5.89 6.21
C GLY A 105 1.33 7.13 6.35
N ASP A 106 2.53 7.10 5.76
CA ASP A 106 3.48 8.21 5.78
C ASP A 106 2.89 9.48 5.14
N TYR A 107 2.19 9.32 4.01
CA TYR A 107 1.44 10.43 3.41
C TYR A 107 0.45 11.04 4.39
N VAL A 108 -0.38 10.22 5.05
CA VAL A 108 -1.40 10.75 5.96
C VAL A 108 -0.79 11.37 7.22
N GLU A 109 0.28 10.80 7.76
CA GLU A 109 1.03 11.39 8.88
C GLU A 109 1.59 12.79 8.55
N SER A 110 1.94 13.01 7.28
CA SER A 110 2.46 14.30 6.81
C SER A 110 1.39 15.37 6.62
N VAL A 111 0.11 15.01 6.43
CA VAL A 111 -0.95 15.98 6.08
C VAL A 111 -2.08 16.07 7.10
N ALA A 112 -2.20 15.12 8.03
CA ALA A 112 -3.27 15.06 9.02
C ALA A 112 -2.72 15.08 10.45
N SER A 113 -3.55 15.47 11.40
CA SER A 113 -3.19 15.50 12.83
C SER A 113 -4.40 15.25 13.73
N GLY A 114 -4.14 15.08 15.04
CA GLY A 114 -5.20 14.94 16.05
C GLY A 114 -6.18 13.81 15.74
N ALA A 115 -7.47 14.07 15.90
CA ALA A 115 -8.52 13.07 15.77
C ALA A 115 -8.63 12.49 14.34
N THR A 116 -8.32 13.26 13.30
CA THR A 116 -8.35 12.79 11.91
C THR A 116 -7.25 11.74 11.68
N LEU A 117 -6.03 12.00 12.13
CA LEU A 117 -4.93 11.05 12.07
C LEU A 117 -5.21 9.79 12.90
N GLU A 118 -5.71 9.95 14.13
CA GLU A 118 -6.07 8.82 15.01
C GLU A 118 -7.13 7.91 14.37
N ASN A 119 -8.19 8.50 13.79
CA ASN A 119 -9.25 7.76 13.11
C ASN A 119 -8.73 7.03 11.87
N PHE A 120 -7.86 7.69 11.08
CA PHE A 120 -7.22 7.05 9.93
C PHE A 120 -6.35 5.88 10.36
N ASN A 121 -5.45 6.05 11.35
CA ASN A 121 -4.56 5.00 11.83
C ASN A 121 -5.34 3.80 12.37
N LYS A 122 -6.47 4.05 13.05
CA LYS A 122 -7.35 2.98 13.47
C LYS A 122 -7.94 2.23 12.27
N ALA A 123 -8.49 2.93 11.28
CA ALA A 123 -9.06 2.29 10.09
C ALA A 123 -7.99 1.55 9.27
N LEU A 124 -6.77 2.09 9.17
CA LEU A 124 -5.64 1.43 8.52
C LEU A 124 -5.27 0.12 9.24
N SER A 125 -5.18 0.13 10.58
CA SER A 125 -4.88 -1.07 11.37
C SER A 125 -5.99 -2.13 11.31
N ASP A 126 -7.25 -1.72 11.09
CA ASP A 126 -8.36 -2.64 10.90
C ASP A 126 -8.32 -3.29 9.49
N VAL A 127 -7.77 -2.60 8.48
CA VAL A 127 -7.60 -3.11 7.10
C VAL A 127 -6.36 -3.96 6.94
N VAL A 128 -5.21 -3.47 7.41
CA VAL A 128 -3.92 -4.16 7.28
C VAL A 128 -3.71 -5.05 8.50
N VAL A 129 -4.17 -6.30 8.41
CA VAL A 129 -4.12 -7.27 9.52
C VAL A 129 -2.75 -7.93 9.70
N TYR A 130 -1.89 -7.81 8.69
CA TYR A 130 -0.46 -8.14 8.75
C TYR A 130 0.30 -7.28 7.75
N SER A 131 1.48 -6.84 8.13
CA SER A 131 2.43 -6.21 7.22
C SER A 131 3.86 -6.64 7.57
N GLY A 132 4.69 -6.78 6.54
CA GLY A 132 6.11 -7.13 6.70
C GLY A 132 6.92 -6.55 5.56
N ASN A 133 8.14 -6.10 5.88
CA ASN A 133 9.09 -5.56 4.92
C ASN A 133 10.52 -5.90 5.32
N THR A 134 11.41 -5.94 4.33
CA THR A 134 12.86 -5.89 4.49
C THR A 134 13.33 -4.44 4.62
N ASP A 135 14.59 -4.20 4.98
CA ASP A 135 15.14 -2.84 5.15
C ASP A 135 15.15 -2.04 3.84
N THR A 136 15.20 -2.74 2.70
CA THR A 136 15.17 -2.14 1.37
C THR A 136 14.28 -2.97 0.45
N PHE A 137 13.72 -2.37 -0.58
CA PHE A 137 13.12 -3.11 -1.69
C PHE A 137 13.94 -2.90 -2.97
N PHE A 138 14.02 -3.97 -3.80
CA PHE A 138 14.61 -3.92 -5.11
C PHE A 138 13.54 -3.53 -6.15
N THR A 139 13.92 -2.68 -7.11
CA THR A 139 13.05 -2.30 -8.22
C THR A 139 13.85 -2.10 -9.50
N VAL A 140 13.23 -2.47 -10.61
CA VAL A 140 13.70 -2.17 -11.97
C VAL A 140 12.92 -1.00 -12.59
N THR A 141 12.01 -0.38 -11.84
CA THR A 141 11.28 0.81 -12.30
C THR A 141 12.21 2.02 -12.25
N GLY A 142 12.31 2.75 -13.37
CA GLY A 142 13.19 3.91 -13.47
C GLY A 142 14.29 3.73 -14.50
N THR A 143 15.38 4.47 -14.34
CA THR A 143 16.52 4.45 -15.29
C THR A 143 17.53 3.36 -14.99
N ASP A 144 17.67 2.96 -13.74
CA ASP A 144 18.64 1.98 -13.27
C ASP A 144 17.99 1.10 -12.18
N ASP A 145 18.41 -0.17 -12.12
CA ASP A 145 18.05 -1.09 -11.04
C ASP A 145 18.55 -0.54 -9.70
N ALA A 146 17.69 -0.53 -8.69
CA ALA A 146 18.03 0.06 -7.41
C ALA A 146 17.47 -0.72 -6.22
N TYR A 147 18.19 -0.62 -5.08
CA TYR A 147 17.67 -0.96 -3.75
C TYR A 147 17.29 0.35 -3.05
N ILE A 148 16.02 0.50 -2.76
CA ILE A 148 15.45 1.69 -2.12
C ILE A 148 15.22 1.40 -0.64
N PRO A 149 15.73 2.21 0.30
CA PRO A 149 15.45 2.07 1.72
C PRO A 149 13.96 2.20 2.02
N ILE A 150 13.48 1.39 2.97
CA ILE A 150 12.12 1.48 3.51
C ILE A 150 12.21 2.05 4.93
N GLU A 151 11.92 3.34 5.06
CA GLU A 151 11.92 4.04 6.36
C GLU A 151 10.52 4.03 6.97
N HIS A 152 9.47 4.03 6.13
CA HIS A 152 8.07 3.95 6.51
C HIS A 152 7.36 2.84 5.74
N TYR A 153 6.55 2.05 6.46
CA TYR A 153 5.82 0.93 5.86
C TYR A 153 4.45 0.73 6.51
N SER A 154 3.41 1.18 5.84
CA SER A 154 2.02 0.99 6.27
C SER A 154 1.35 -0.26 5.66
N GLY A 155 2.00 -0.91 4.70
CA GLY A 155 1.46 -2.05 3.96
C GLY A 155 0.60 -1.67 2.75
N LEU A 156 0.29 -0.40 2.56
CA LEU A 156 -0.49 0.11 1.42
C LEU A 156 0.23 1.25 0.72
N SER A 157 0.08 1.30 -0.61
CA SER A 157 0.54 2.43 -1.42
C SER A 157 -0.62 3.30 -1.90
N CYS A 158 -0.32 4.56 -2.15
CA CYS A 158 -1.23 5.50 -2.80
C CYS A 158 -0.51 6.29 -3.90
N TYR A 159 -1.31 6.84 -4.81
CA TYR A 159 -0.91 7.90 -5.71
C TYR A 159 -1.28 9.24 -5.08
N ILE A 160 -0.34 10.19 -5.09
CA ILE A 160 -0.56 11.55 -4.59
C ILE A 160 -0.64 12.48 -5.80
N LEU A 161 -1.81 13.07 -6.05
CA LEU A 161 -2.00 14.01 -7.15
C LEU A 161 -1.16 15.27 -6.91
N GLN A 162 -0.29 15.60 -7.87
CA GLN A 162 0.62 16.73 -7.81
C GLN A 162 0.21 17.83 -8.80
N GLU A 163 0.58 19.08 -8.52
CA GLU A 163 0.34 20.21 -9.43
C GLU A 163 1.09 20.06 -10.76
N THR A 164 2.19 19.30 -10.75
CA THR A 164 3.04 19.02 -11.92
C THR A 164 2.48 17.91 -12.81
N ASP A 165 1.43 17.20 -12.35
CA ASP A 165 0.83 16.13 -13.15
C ASP A 165 0.18 16.67 -14.42
N CYS A 166 0.32 15.91 -15.51
CA CYS A 166 -0.38 16.29 -16.73
C CYS A 166 -1.90 16.18 -16.55
N PRO A 167 -2.68 16.99 -17.30
CA PRO A 167 -4.15 17.02 -17.15
C PRO A 167 -4.81 15.66 -17.37
N GLU A 168 -4.24 14.82 -18.23
CA GLU A 168 -4.73 13.47 -18.52
C GLU A 168 -4.56 12.55 -17.32
N THR A 169 -3.42 12.57 -16.64
CA THR A 169 -3.14 11.81 -15.40
C THR A 169 -4.09 12.24 -14.30
N ALA A 170 -4.21 13.55 -14.08
CA ALA A 170 -5.13 14.10 -13.08
C ALA A 170 -6.59 13.72 -13.36
N LYS A 171 -7.00 13.72 -14.64
CA LYS A 171 -8.32 13.28 -15.06
C LYS A 171 -8.54 11.79 -14.84
N ALA A 172 -7.54 10.95 -15.18
CA ALA A 172 -7.61 9.51 -14.99
C ALA A 172 -7.73 9.16 -13.49
N TRP A 173 -6.94 9.80 -12.64
CA TRP A 173 -7.03 9.60 -11.19
C TRP A 173 -8.42 9.97 -10.65
N ARG A 174 -8.94 11.16 -11.00
CA ARG A 174 -10.27 11.60 -10.56
C ARG A 174 -11.41 10.70 -11.04
N ALA A 175 -11.18 9.90 -12.07
CA ALA A 175 -12.17 8.94 -12.59
C ALA A 175 -12.15 7.60 -11.84
N THR A 176 -11.15 7.33 -11.00
CA THR A 176 -11.10 6.10 -10.19
C THR A 176 -12.23 6.09 -9.15
N ALA A 177 -12.72 4.90 -8.80
CA ALA A 177 -13.74 4.76 -7.76
C ALA A 177 -13.21 5.24 -6.38
N TRP A 178 -11.93 5.04 -6.13
CA TRP A 178 -11.26 5.57 -4.94
C TRP A 178 -11.36 7.09 -4.87
N ALA A 179 -10.87 7.82 -5.88
CA ALA A 179 -10.89 9.28 -5.89
C ALA A 179 -12.31 9.84 -5.79
N GLN A 180 -13.28 9.20 -6.45
CA GLN A 180 -14.69 9.57 -6.33
C GLN A 180 -15.26 9.34 -4.94
N ARG A 181 -14.72 8.40 -4.16
CA ARG A 181 -15.13 8.14 -2.78
C ARG A 181 -14.50 9.11 -1.80
N VAL A 182 -13.22 9.42 -1.96
CA VAL A 182 -12.42 10.13 -0.93
C VAL A 182 -12.21 11.61 -1.20
N ALA A 183 -12.23 12.06 -2.45
CA ALA A 183 -11.90 13.43 -2.86
C ALA A 183 -13.11 14.27 -3.31
N GLN A 184 -14.34 13.87 -2.90
CA GLN A 184 -15.59 14.60 -3.21
C GLN A 184 -16.26 15.14 -1.95
#